data_d034fc825462397a145e2b074003959c
#
_entry.id   d034fc825462397a145e2b074003959c
#
_cell.length_a   1.000
_cell.length_b   1.000
_cell.length_c   1.000
_cell.angle_alpha   90.00
_cell.angle_beta   90.00
_cell.angle_gamma   90.00
#
_symmetry.space_group_name_H-M   'P 1'
#
loop_
_entity.id
_entity.type
_entity.pdbx_description
1 polymer ?
#
loop_
_entity_poly.entity_id
_entity_poly.type
_entity_poly.pdbx_seq_one_letter_code
_entity_poly.pdbx_strand_id
1 'polypeptide(L)'
;CIRDSHRAVENKGSPTVIIAKTIKGYGMGKSGESINTTHQQKKLDVDDLLYYRDRFDVPLTDEQVKNIEYYRPKEDSQEIKYLKERRLQLGGFIPERSSFAKSIKVPPKDIFDVMKQSTGTKEMSTTMALVRMLTNLLRDKNVSPKLVPIIPDEARTFGMEGFFQKIGIYAHEGQKYEPVDSKLLSSYREDKSGQVLEEGITEAGSMSSWIAAGTSYTNHDIEMIPIYLFYSMFGFQRVGDFAWAAGDS
;
A
#
# COMPACT_ATOMS: atom_id res chain seq x y z
N CYS A 1 1.95 -26.32 -8.71
CA CYS A 1 1.87 -24.86 -8.44
C CYS A 1 0.74 -24.20 -9.21
N ILE A 2 0.65 -24.32 -10.54
CA ILE A 2 -0.42 -23.68 -11.34
C ILE A 2 -1.81 -24.05 -10.83
N ARG A 3 -2.08 -25.35 -10.61
CA ARG A 3 -3.36 -25.82 -10.10
C ARG A 3 -3.69 -25.28 -8.71
N ASP A 4 -2.69 -25.17 -7.84
CA ASP A 4 -2.90 -24.68 -6.48
C ASP A 4 -3.18 -23.18 -6.47
N SER A 5 -2.53 -22.41 -7.35
CA SER A 5 -2.82 -21.00 -7.57
C SER A 5 -4.23 -20.78 -8.10
N HIS A 6 -4.68 -21.58 -9.08
CA HIS A 6 -6.06 -21.53 -9.57
C HIS A 6 -7.08 -21.80 -8.45
N ARG A 7 -6.86 -22.84 -7.65
CA ARG A 7 -7.72 -23.15 -6.51
C ARG A 7 -7.78 -22.00 -5.49
N ALA A 8 -6.64 -21.36 -5.23
CA ALA A 8 -6.58 -20.21 -4.32
C ALA A 8 -7.39 -19.03 -4.83
N VAL A 9 -7.31 -18.74 -6.13
CA VAL A 9 -8.06 -17.65 -6.78
C VAL A 9 -9.56 -17.95 -6.85
N GLU A 10 -9.93 -19.21 -7.09
CA GLU A 10 -11.32 -19.65 -7.15
C GLU A 10 -12.00 -19.72 -5.80
N ASN A 11 -11.25 -19.89 -4.71
CA ASN A 11 -11.80 -19.96 -3.36
C ASN A 11 -12.40 -18.62 -2.95
N LYS A 12 -13.65 -18.64 -2.52
CA LYS A 12 -14.39 -17.46 -2.06
C LYS A 12 -14.84 -17.66 -0.62
N GLY A 13 -14.92 -16.57 0.11
CA GLY A 13 -15.46 -16.58 1.48
C GLY A 13 -14.45 -16.88 2.58
N SER A 14 -13.23 -17.31 2.25
CA SER A 14 -12.14 -17.50 3.21
C SER A 14 -10.77 -17.24 2.59
N PRO A 15 -9.77 -16.79 3.36
CA PRO A 15 -8.41 -16.68 2.89
C PRO A 15 -7.81 -18.03 2.50
N THR A 16 -6.91 -18.04 1.51
CA THR A 16 -6.16 -19.23 1.11
C THR A 16 -4.67 -18.99 1.28
N VAL A 17 -4.00 -19.88 2.00
CA VAL A 17 -2.54 -19.87 2.18
C VAL A 17 -1.92 -21.00 1.38
N ILE A 18 -0.95 -20.69 0.55
CA ILE A 18 -0.16 -21.66 -0.20
C ILE A 18 1.21 -21.78 0.46
N ILE A 19 1.49 -22.95 1.04
CA ILE A 19 2.80 -23.25 1.62
C ILE A 19 3.66 -23.92 0.56
N ALA A 20 4.66 -23.18 0.05
CA ALA A 20 5.58 -23.67 -0.97
C ALA A 20 6.86 -24.22 -0.33
N LYS A 21 7.09 -25.53 -0.44
CA LYS A 21 8.36 -26.16 -0.06
C LYS A 21 9.35 -26.01 -1.21
N THR A 22 10.36 -25.19 -1.03
CA THR A 22 11.36 -24.87 -2.06
C THR A 22 12.75 -25.24 -1.60
N ILE A 23 13.69 -25.21 -2.55
CA ILE A 23 15.12 -25.43 -2.32
C ILE A 23 15.84 -24.14 -2.66
N LYS A 24 16.70 -23.65 -1.74
CA LYS A 24 17.54 -22.49 -2.00
C LYS A 24 18.50 -22.76 -3.17
N GLY A 25 18.58 -21.82 -4.11
CA GLY A 25 19.41 -21.96 -5.29
C GLY A 25 18.89 -22.98 -6.30
N TYR A 26 17.59 -23.25 -6.34
CA TYR A 26 16.98 -24.15 -7.31
C TYR A 26 17.41 -23.83 -8.75
N GLY A 27 17.94 -24.81 -9.43
CA GLY A 27 18.45 -24.67 -10.80
C GLY A 27 19.96 -24.40 -10.90
N MET A 28 20.61 -23.99 -9.82
CA MET A 28 22.05 -23.69 -9.83
C MET A 28 22.96 -24.95 -9.80
N GLY A 29 22.37 -26.14 -9.73
CA GLY A 29 23.11 -27.39 -9.75
C GLY A 29 24.10 -27.53 -8.60
N LYS A 30 25.27 -28.06 -8.88
CA LYS A 30 26.31 -28.34 -7.87
C LYS A 30 26.85 -27.08 -7.19
N SER A 31 26.82 -25.95 -7.88
CA SER A 31 27.43 -24.71 -7.42
C SER A 31 26.56 -23.91 -6.45
N GLY A 32 25.27 -24.24 -6.32
CA GLY A 32 24.39 -23.43 -5.51
C GLY A 32 23.15 -24.12 -4.95
N GLU A 33 22.73 -25.29 -5.46
CA GLU A 33 21.49 -25.90 -5.03
C GLU A 33 21.64 -26.60 -3.67
N SER A 34 20.83 -26.16 -2.70
CA SER A 34 20.82 -26.65 -1.31
C SER A 34 22.11 -26.41 -0.53
N ILE A 35 22.92 -25.42 -0.92
CA ILE A 35 24.21 -25.11 -0.29
C ILE A 35 24.09 -23.79 0.48
N ASN A 36 24.70 -23.72 1.66
CA ASN A 36 24.65 -22.51 2.49
C ASN A 36 25.37 -21.32 1.84
N THR A 37 26.44 -21.57 1.07
CA THR A 37 27.21 -20.54 0.38
C THR A 37 26.43 -19.86 -0.77
N THR A 38 25.32 -20.41 -1.20
CA THR A 38 24.47 -19.84 -2.27
C THR A 38 24.06 -18.41 -1.97
N HIS A 39 23.89 -18.05 -0.70
CA HIS A 39 23.55 -16.68 -0.30
C HIS A 39 24.62 -15.66 -0.69
N GLN A 40 25.87 -16.09 -0.77
CA GLN A 40 27.02 -15.24 -1.10
C GLN A 40 27.48 -15.41 -2.56
N GLN A 41 26.82 -16.29 -3.34
CA GLN A 41 27.17 -16.55 -4.70
C GLN A 41 26.91 -15.31 -5.58
N LYS A 42 27.96 -14.71 -6.10
CA LYS A 42 27.90 -13.50 -6.93
C LYS A 42 27.98 -13.79 -8.42
N LYS A 43 28.63 -14.89 -8.79
CA LYS A 43 28.81 -15.29 -10.19
C LYS A 43 28.70 -16.81 -10.30
N LEU A 44 28.13 -17.27 -11.37
CA LEU A 44 28.19 -18.65 -11.83
C LEU A 44 29.35 -18.78 -12.83
N ASP A 45 30.03 -19.90 -12.83
CA ASP A 45 30.98 -20.19 -13.90
C ASP A 45 30.26 -20.62 -15.19
N VAL A 46 31.04 -20.84 -16.26
CA VAL A 46 30.48 -21.18 -17.57
C VAL A 46 29.77 -22.52 -17.54
N ASP A 47 30.32 -23.49 -16.81
CA ASP A 47 29.73 -24.84 -16.74
C ASP A 47 28.39 -24.81 -15.99
N ASP A 48 28.28 -24.00 -14.93
CA ASP A 48 27.02 -23.77 -14.22
C ASP A 48 25.97 -23.09 -15.10
N LEU A 49 26.38 -22.11 -15.90
CA LEU A 49 25.48 -21.41 -16.82
C LEU A 49 24.99 -22.34 -17.93
N LEU A 50 25.86 -23.18 -18.48
CA LEU A 50 25.49 -24.20 -19.47
C LEU A 50 24.53 -25.22 -18.86
N TYR A 51 24.81 -25.68 -17.64
CA TYR A 51 23.92 -26.58 -16.92
C TYR A 51 22.54 -25.96 -16.69
N TYR A 52 22.48 -24.68 -16.29
CA TYR A 52 21.23 -23.94 -16.08
C TYR A 52 20.44 -23.83 -17.40
N ARG A 53 21.11 -23.44 -18.48
CA ARG A 53 20.51 -23.37 -19.82
C ARG A 53 19.88 -24.71 -20.23
N ASP A 54 20.63 -25.79 -20.09
CA ASP A 54 20.19 -27.13 -20.51
C ASP A 54 19.05 -27.66 -19.66
N ARG A 55 19.11 -27.40 -18.35
CA ARG A 55 18.06 -27.82 -17.40
C ARG A 55 16.72 -27.12 -17.65
N PHE A 56 16.74 -25.90 -18.12
CA PHE A 56 15.54 -25.09 -18.36
C PHE A 56 15.22 -24.86 -19.83
N ASP A 57 15.89 -25.61 -20.73
CA ASP A 57 15.71 -25.54 -22.19
C ASP A 57 15.75 -24.08 -22.71
N VAL A 58 16.67 -23.26 -22.16
CA VAL A 58 16.84 -21.89 -22.63
C VAL A 58 17.50 -21.91 -23.99
N PRO A 59 16.89 -21.37 -25.07
CA PRO A 59 17.37 -21.51 -26.45
C PRO A 59 18.51 -20.54 -26.76
N LEU A 60 19.63 -20.72 -26.08
CA LEU A 60 20.90 -20.01 -26.30
C LEU A 60 22.00 -21.00 -26.72
N THR A 61 22.87 -20.57 -27.61
CA THR A 61 24.07 -21.33 -27.99
C THR A 61 25.12 -21.27 -26.87
N ASP A 62 26.08 -22.21 -26.87
CA ASP A 62 27.17 -22.21 -25.91
C ASP A 62 27.96 -20.88 -25.91
N GLU A 63 28.14 -20.29 -27.09
CA GLU A 63 28.84 -19.03 -27.23
C GLU A 63 28.06 -17.86 -26.61
N GLN A 64 26.76 -17.84 -26.85
CA GLN A 64 25.86 -16.83 -26.23
C GLN A 64 25.85 -16.96 -24.71
N VAL A 65 25.82 -18.18 -24.19
CA VAL A 65 25.90 -18.43 -22.74
C VAL A 65 27.23 -17.94 -22.17
N LYS A 66 28.36 -18.26 -22.84
CA LYS A 66 29.70 -17.79 -22.43
C LYS A 66 29.84 -16.26 -22.44
N ASN A 67 29.16 -15.61 -23.38
CA ASN A 67 29.12 -14.14 -23.49
C ASN A 67 28.06 -13.49 -22.57
N ILE A 68 27.31 -14.31 -21.82
CA ILE A 68 26.22 -13.84 -20.91
C ILE A 68 25.20 -13.00 -21.68
N GLU A 69 24.78 -13.47 -22.85
CA GLU A 69 23.74 -12.81 -23.63
C GLU A 69 22.37 -13.01 -23.02
N TYR A 70 21.55 -11.94 -23.02
CA TYR A 70 20.16 -12.04 -22.55
C TYR A 70 19.28 -12.76 -23.55
N TYR A 71 18.59 -13.81 -23.09
CA TYR A 71 17.52 -14.41 -23.86
C TYR A 71 16.30 -13.51 -23.90
N ARG A 72 15.86 -13.18 -25.09
CA ARG A 72 14.60 -12.48 -25.32
C ARG A 72 13.70 -13.37 -26.20
N PRO A 73 12.54 -13.83 -25.67
CA PRO A 73 11.59 -14.59 -26.46
C PRO A 73 11.09 -13.78 -27.68
N LYS A 74 10.78 -14.47 -28.76
CA LYS A 74 10.20 -13.82 -29.95
C LYS A 74 8.82 -13.27 -29.62
N GLU A 75 8.45 -12.15 -30.24
CA GLU A 75 7.16 -11.48 -30.02
C GLU A 75 5.94 -12.38 -30.33
N ASP A 76 6.09 -13.32 -31.24
CA ASP A 76 5.06 -14.30 -31.64
C ASP A 76 5.13 -15.62 -30.88
N SER A 77 6.04 -15.75 -29.90
CA SER A 77 6.14 -16.95 -29.06
C SER A 77 4.91 -17.12 -28.17
N GLN A 78 4.67 -18.34 -27.74
CA GLN A 78 3.51 -18.65 -26.87
C GLN A 78 3.60 -17.93 -25.52
N GLU A 79 4.79 -17.81 -24.96
CA GLU A 79 5.06 -17.15 -23.68
C GLU A 79 4.71 -15.66 -23.76
N ILE A 80 5.14 -14.99 -24.82
CA ILE A 80 4.86 -13.55 -25.02
C ILE A 80 3.38 -13.32 -25.30
N LYS A 81 2.75 -14.16 -26.12
CA LYS A 81 1.30 -14.08 -26.35
C LYS A 81 0.53 -14.24 -25.04
N TYR A 82 0.83 -15.29 -24.27
CA TYR A 82 0.19 -15.51 -22.96
C TYR A 82 0.39 -14.32 -22.02
N LEU A 83 1.63 -13.82 -21.90
CA LEU A 83 1.93 -12.66 -21.06
C LEU A 83 1.08 -11.45 -21.46
N LYS A 84 1.05 -11.12 -22.76
CA LYS A 84 0.30 -9.96 -23.27
C LYS A 84 -1.20 -10.11 -23.07
N GLU A 85 -1.77 -11.29 -23.36
CA GLU A 85 -3.19 -11.57 -23.14
C GLU A 85 -3.58 -11.42 -21.67
N ARG A 86 -2.78 -11.98 -20.75
CA ARG A 86 -3.03 -11.84 -19.31
C ARG A 86 -2.95 -10.38 -18.85
N ARG A 87 -1.96 -9.64 -19.34
CA ARG A 87 -1.82 -8.21 -19.00
C ARG A 87 -3.01 -7.39 -19.51
N LEU A 88 -3.48 -7.66 -20.72
CA LEU A 88 -4.66 -7.00 -21.26
C LEU A 88 -5.92 -7.30 -20.43
N GLN A 89 -6.13 -8.55 -20.04
CA GLN A 89 -7.23 -8.95 -19.17
C GLN A 89 -7.20 -8.25 -17.80
N LEU A 90 -6.02 -7.88 -17.31
CA LEU A 90 -5.80 -7.17 -16.05
C LEU A 90 -5.81 -5.64 -16.21
N GLY A 91 -6.23 -5.12 -17.37
CA GLY A 91 -6.28 -3.67 -17.61
C GLY A 91 -4.98 -3.06 -18.15
N GLY A 92 -4.05 -3.87 -18.64
CA GLY A 92 -2.78 -3.43 -19.21
C GLY A 92 -1.56 -3.76 -18.36
N PHE A 93 -0.44 -3.16 -18.68
CA PHE A 93 0.79 -3.29 -17.89
C PHE A 93 0.65 -2.55 -16.55
N ILE A 94 1.58 -2.82 -15.62
CA ILE A 94 1.64 -2.11 -14.33
C ILE A 94 1.45 -0.62 -14.59
N PRO A 95 0.63 0.08 -13.77
CA PRO A 95 0.26 1.46 -14.03
C PRO A 95 1.47 2.30 -14.43
N GLU A 96 1.36 2.97 -15.54
CA GLU A 96 2.38 3.93 -15.96
C GLU A 96 2.35 5.05 -14.94
N ARG A 97 3.44 5.21 -14.19
CA ARG A 97 3.53 6.28 -13.18
C ARG A 97 3.52 7.62 -13.88
N SER A 98 2.60 8.47 -13.51
CA SER A 98 2.54 9.84 -13.96
C SER A 98 3.12 10.78 -12.92
N SER A 99 3.94 11.73 -13.35
CA SER A 99 4.40 12.83 -12.49
C SER A 99 3.44 14.04 -12.52
N PHE A 100 2.38 13.96 -13.27
CA PHE A 100 1.39 15.02 -13.38
C PHE A 100 0.30 14.85 -12.33
N ALA A 101 0.42 15.58 -11.22
CA ALA A 101 -0.66 15.72 -10.26
C ALA A 101 -1.59 16.86 -10.70
N LYS A 102 -2.90 16.66 -10.62
CA LYS A 102 -3.86 17.75 -10.76
C LYS A 102 -3.72 18.68 -9.58
N SER A 103 -3.74 19.99 -9.82
CA SER A 103 -3.66 20.95 -8.74
C SER A 103 -4.90 20.89 -7.85
N ILE A 104 -4.70 20.71 -6.57
CA ILE A 104 -5.78 20.84 -5.58
C ILE A 104 -6.05 22.34 -5.37
N LYS A 105 -7.30 22.74 -5.50
CA LYS A 105 -7.69 24.12 -5.20
C LYS A 105 -7.50 24.38 -3.72
N VAL A 106 -6.55 25.27 -3.41
CA VAL A 106 -6.24 25.63 -2.03
C VAL A 106 -7.44 26.39 -1.43
N PRO A 107 -7.90 26.04 -0.22
CA PRO A 107 -8.97 26.76 0.45
C PRO A 107 -8.54 28.19 0.79
N PRO A 108 -9.48 29.13 0.93
CA PRO A 108 -9.17 30.48 1.29
C PRO A 108 -8.53 30.54 2.72
N LYS A 109 -7.61 31.48 2.93
CA LYS A 109 -6.83 31.55 4.17
C LYS A 109 -7.65 31.84 5.42
N ASP A 110 -8.81 32.47 5.27
CA ASP A 110 -9.74 32.79 6.36
C ASP A 110 -10.33 31.57 7.06
N ILE A 111 -10.33 30.40 6.38
CA ILE A 111 -10.73 29.12 7.00
C ILE A 111 -9.91 28.82 8.27
N PHE A 112 -8.71 29.39 8.39
CA PHE A 112 -7.79 29.21 9.52
C PHE A 112 -7.80 30.40 10.51
N ASP A 113 -8.63 31.42 10.31
CA ASP A 113 -8.59 32.61 11.16
C ASP A 113 -8.92 32.33 12.63
N VAL A 114 -9.79 31.33 12.86
CA VAL A 114 -10.06 30.86 14.22
C VAL A 114 -8.82 30.29 14.92
N MET A 115 -7.85 29.77 14.15
CA MET A 115 -6.61 29.19 14.70
C MET A 115 -5.55 30.25 15.01
N LYS A 116 -5.72 31.48 14.53
CA LYS A 116 -4.82 32.61 14.77
C LYS A 116 -5.18 33.35 16.06
N GLN A 117 -6.34 33.03 16.63
CA GLN A 117 -6.83 33.68 17.86
C GLN A 117 -6.39 32.92 19.11
N SER A 118 -6.12 33.61 20.18
CA SER A 118 -5.86 33.01 21.48
C SER A 118 -7.09 32.26 21.99
N THR A 119 -6.87 31.14 22.65
CA THR A 119 -7.93 30.41 23.37
C THR A 119 -8.34 31.05 24.68
N GLY A 120 -7.72 32.19 25.04
CA GLY A 120 -7.92 32.86 26.31
C GLY A 120 -7.41 32.01 27.47
N THR A 121 -8.30 31.76 28.44
CA THR A 121 -8.00 30.91 29.61
C THR A 121 -8.22 29.43 29.38
N LYS A 122 -8.73 29.02 28.20
CA LYS A 122 -8.94 27.62 27.87
C LYS A 122 -7.64 26.96 27.43
N GLU A 123 -7.21 25.95 28.15
CA GLU A 123 -6.13 25.11 27.74
C GLU A 123 -6.54 24.25 26.54
N MET A 124 -5.63 24.06 25.59
CA MET A 124 -5.84 23.24 24.41
C MET A 124 -4.56 22.51 24.06
N SER A 125 -4.66 21.19 23.85
CA SER A 125 -3.54 20.41 23.34
C SER A 125 -3.29 20.72 21.86
N THR A 126 -2.07 20.49 21.40
CA THR A 126 -1.71 20.62 19.98
C THR A 126 -2.53 19.66 19.10
N THR A 127 -2.84 18.47 19.59
CA THR A 127 -3.72 17.50 18.90
C THR A 127 -5.12 18.07 18.70
N MET A 128 -5.71 18.70 19.73
CA MET A 128 -7.02 19.35 19.60
C MET A 128 -6.99 20.55 18.65
N ALA A 129 -5.88 21.28 18.61
CA ALA A 129 -5.69 22.34 17.62
C ALA A 129 -5.67 21.78 16.19
N LEU A 130 -4.94 20.69 15.95
CA LEU A 130 -4.94 19.97 14.67
C LEU A 130 -6.35 19.48 14.29
N VAL A 131 -7.07 18.84 15.21
CA VAL A 131 -8.44 18.36 14.96
C VAL A 131 -9.39 19.51 14.59
N ARG A 132 -9.28 20.67 15.22
CA ARG A 132 -10.05 21.87 14.83
C ARG A 132 -9.69 22.35 13.44
N MET A 133 -8.41 22.38 13.10
CA MET A 133 -7.94 22.75 11.77
C MET A 133 -8.51 21.79 10.70
N LEU A 134 -8.41 20.49 10.92
CA LEU A 134 -9.00 19.47 10.04
C LEU A 134 -10.52 19.61 9.95
N THR A 135 -11.20 19.88 11.06
CA THR A 135 -12.65 20.13 11.08
C THR A 135 -13.04 21.31 10.17
N ASN A 136 -12.21 22.34 10.12
CA ASN A 136 -12.43 23.48 9.23
C ASN A 136 -12.16 23.09 7.76
N LEU A 137 -11.08 22.33 7.49
CA LEU A 137 -10.78 21.81 6.15
C LEU A 137 -11.91 20.91 5.61
N LEU A 138 -12.56 20.14 6.46
CA LEU A 138 -13.72 19.32 6.09
C LEU A 138 -14.97 20.14 5.68
N ARG A 139 -14.96 21.45 5.81
CA ARG A 139 -16.02 22.36 5.30
C ARG A 139 -15.74 22.80 3.85
N ASP A 140 -14.50 22.70 3.40
CA ASP A 140 -14.13 23.05 2.03
C ASP A 140 -14.49 21.92 1.06
N LYS A 141 -15.29 22.23 0.04
CA LYS A 141 -15.81 21.23 -0.91
C LYS A 141 -14.75 20.62 -1.82
N ASN A 142 -13.61 21.28 -2.01
CA ASN A 142 -12.52 20.78 -2.86
C ASN A 142 -11.55 19.91 -2.07
N VAL A 143 -11.30 20.25 -0.81
CA VAL A 143 -10.34 19.57 0.05
C VAL A 143 -10.97 18.44 0.84
N SER A 144 -12.19 18.63 1.34
CA SER A 144 -12.88 17.63 2.18
C SER A 144 -12.90 16.21 1.56
N PRO A 145 -13.25 16.01 0.29
CA PRO A 145 -13.29 14.66 -0.30
C PRO A 145 -11.92 14.01 -0.46
N LYS A 146 -10.83 14.76 -0.28
CA LYS A 146 -9.45 14.31 -0.47
C LYS A 146 -8.74 14.02 0.85
N LEU A 147 -9.32 14.43 1.97
CA LEU A 147 -8.75 14.19 3.30
C LEU A 147 -8.94 12.73 3.70
N VAL A 148 -7.86 12.07 4.06
CA VAL A 148 -7.85 10.68 4.52
C VAL A 148 -7.17 10.62 5.89
N PRO A 149 -7.91 10.81 7.00
CA PRO A 149 -7.38 10.58 8.33
C PRO A 149 -7.12 9.08 8.53
N ILE A 150 -5.91 8.73 8.96
CA ILE A 150 -5.49 7.35 9.20
C ILE A 150 -5.12 7.23 10.67
N ILE A 151 -5.72 6.28 11.36
CA ILE A 151 -5.65 6.15 12.81
C ILE A 151 -5.45 4.67 13.14
N PRO A 152 -4.42 4.33 13.94
CA PRO A 152 -4.18 2.93 14.31
C PRO A 152 -5.26 2.40 15.24
N ASP A 153 -5.77 3.25 16.15
CA ASP A 153 -6.81 2.89 17.11
C ASP A 153 -7.37 4.15 17.76
N GLU A 154 -8.58 4.03 18.33
CA GLU A 154 -9.21 5.01 19.21
C GLU A 154 -9.18 6.49 18.72
N ALA A 155 -9.81 6.79 17.61
CA ALA A 155 -9.99 8.17 17.14
C ALA A 155 -10.53 9.13 18.23
N ARG A 156 -11.23 8.62 19.24
CA ARG A 156 -11.74 9.40 20.36
C ARG A 156 -10.65 9.95 21.26
N THR A 157 -9.59 9.20 21.53
CA THR A 157 -8.47 9.68 22.34
C THR A 157 -7.77 10.88 21.70
N PHE A 158 -7.88 11.00 20.38
CA PHE A 158 -7.42 12.16 19.62
C PHE A 158 -8.47 13.27 19.50
N GLY A 159 -9.68 13.08 20.06
CA GLY A 159 -10.79 14.03 19.96
C GLY A 159 -11.42 14.11 18.57
N MET A 160 -11.29 13.03 17.77
CA MET A 160 -11.77 12.97 16.36
C MET A 160 -13.16 12.34 16.21
N GLU A 161 -13.86 12.06 17.29
CA GLU A 161 -15.20 11.45 17.26
C GLU A 161 -16.21 12.20 16.38
N GLY A 162 -16.06 13.52 16.26
CA GLY A 162 -16.88 14.33 15.37
C GLY A 162 -16.68 14.02 13.87
N PHE A 163 -15.61 13.30 13.51
CA PHE A 163 -15.35 12.90 12.13
C PHE A 163 -16.22 11.73 11.73
N PHE A 164 -16.60 10.86 12.67
CA PHE A 164 -17.45 9.71 12.40
C PHE A 164 -18.80 10.12 11.81
N GLN A 165 -19.39 11.19 12.32
CA GLN A 165 -20.63 11.71 11.75
C GLN A 165 -20.44 12.39 10.40
N LYS A 166 -19.33 13.11 10.22
CA LYS A 166 -19.11 13.97 9.06
C LYS A 166 -18.66 13.18 7.83
N ILE A 167 -17.68 12.31 8.01
CA ILE A 167 -17.01 11.61 6.91
C ILE A 167 -16.99 10.10 7.09
N GLY A 168 -17.45 9.57 8.23
CA GLY A 168 -17.54 8.14 8.51
C GLY A 168 -16.21 7.41 8.57
N ILE A 169 -16.24 6.24 9.19
CA ILE A 169 -15.15 5.27 9.15
C ILE A 169 -15.33 4.41 7.90
N TYR A 170 -14.27 4.20 7.14
CA TYR A 170 -14.35 3.35 5.96
C TYR A 170 -14.53 1.87 6.36
N ALA A 171 -15.56 1.25 5.82
CA ALA A 171 -15.78 -0.18 5.90
C ALA A 171 -16.22 -0.70 4.54
N HIS A 172 -15.44 -1.60 3.94
CA HIS A 172 -15.66 -2.14 2.60
C HIS A 172 -17.08 -2.68 2.37
N GLU A 173 -17.66 -3.29 3.39
CA GLU A 173 -19.00 -3.86 3.32
C GLU A 173 -20.08 -3.00 4.02
N GLY A 174 -19.67 -1.87 4.59
CA GLY A 174 -20.51 -1.04 5.47
C GLY A 174 -20.65 -1.66 6.86
N GLN A 175 -21.37 -0.99 7.74
CA GLN A 175 -21.60 -1.44 9.09
C GLN A 175 -22.60 -2.60 9.14
N LYS A 176 -22.16 -3.76 9.59
CA LYS A 176 -22.97 -5.00 9.65
C LYS A 176 -23.49 -5.35 11.03
N TYR A 177 -23.20 -4.54 12.02
CA TYR A 177 -23.56 -4.75 13.40
C TYR A 177 -24.02 -3.45 14.05
N GLU A 178 -24.79 -3.56 15.11
CA GLU A 178 -25.09 -2.44 16.00
C GLU A 178 -24.10 -2.48 17.17
N PRO A 179 -23.35 -1.38 17.42
CA PRO A 179 -22.45 -1.32 18.57
C PRO A 179 -23.24 -1.56 19.88
N VAL A 180 -22.67 -2.36 20.78
CA VAL A 180 -23.32 -2.71 22.06
C VAL A 180 -23.66 -1.46 22.88
N ASP A 181 -22.84 -0.41 22.74
CA ASP A 181 -22.97 0.86 23.40
C ASP A 181 -23.49 1.99 22.47
N SER A 182 -24.23 1.61 21.42
CA SER A 182 -24.78 2.55 20.43
C SER A 182 -25.57 3.71 21.05
N LYS A 183 -26.22 3.46 22.18
CA LYS A 183 -26.95 4.48 22.97
C LYS A 183 -26.03 5.48 23.67
N LEU A 184 -24.80 5.10 23.95
CA LEU A 184 -23.76 5.91 24.60
C LEU A 184 -22.84 6.57 23.56
N LEU A 185 -22.68 5.91 22.40
CA LEU A 185 -21.81 6.28 21.29
C LEU A 185 -22.62 6.94 20.19
N SER A 186 -23.08 8.13 20.41
CA SER A 186 -23.99 8.83 19.50
C SER A 186 -23.47 9.11 18.07
N SER A 187 -22.24 8.72 17.75
CA SER A 187 -21.58 9.17 16.52
C SER A 187 -20.79 8.10 15.76
N TYR A 188 -20.72 6.88 16.26
CA TYR A 188 -19.97 5.80 15.59
C TYR A 188 -20.69 5.38 14.30
N ARG A 189 -20.01 5.49 13.16
CA ARG A 189 -20.58 5.15 11.86
C ARG A 189 -19.51 4.58 10.93
N GLU A 190 -19.70 3.35 10.52
CA GLU A 190 -18.96 2.70 9.44
C GLU A 190 -19.75 2.80 8.14
N ASP A 191 -19.06 3.15 7.04
CA ASP A 191 -19.70 3.37 5.74
C ASP A 191 -18.74 3.00 4.61
N LYS A 192 -19.29 2.51 3.49
CA LYS A 192 -18.51 2.24 2.27
C LYS A 192 -17.88 3.50 1.68
N SER A 193 -18.48 4.64 1.92
CA SER A 193 -17.97 5.96 1.53
C SER A 193 -17.21 6.66 2.65
N GLY A 194 -16.93 5.97 3.76
CA GLY A 194 -16.17 6.53 4.88
C GLY A 194 -14.75 6.94 4.45
N GLN A 195 -14.23 7.99 5.09
CA GLN A 195 -12.90 8.53 4.78
C GLN A 195 -11.88 8.30 5.89
N VAL A 196 -12.32 8.01 7.11
CA VAL A 196 -11.42 7.67 8.23
C VAL A 196 -11.01 6.21 8.08
N LEU A 197 -9.71 5.96 8.01
CA LEU A 197 -9.16 4.61 8.05
C LEU A 197 -8.77 4.28 9.48
N GLU A 198 -9.55 3.43 10.14
CA GLU A 198 -9.17 2.83 11.42
C GLU A 198 -8.53 1.46 11.14
N GLU A 199 -7.20 1.46 11.14
CA GLU A 199 -6.39 0.30 10.73
C GLU A 199 -6.24 -0.76 11.83
N GLY A 200 -6.64 -0.45 13.07
CA GLY A 200 -6.30 -1.22 14.25
C GLY A 200 -4.89 -0.89 14.77
N ILE A 201 -4.46 -1.55 15.84
CA ILE A 201 -3.15 -1.31 16.46
C ILE A 201 -2.04 -1.91 15.59
N THR A 202 -1.79 -1.29 14.46
CA THR A 202 -0.74 -1.66 13.50
C THR A 202 -0.16 -0.41 12.82
N GLU A 203 0.94 0.09 13.33
CA GLU A 203 1.60 1.28 12.77
C GLU A 203 2.13 1.01 11.37
N ALA A 204 2.62 -0.20 11.10
CA ALA A 204 3.08 -0.61 9.78
C ALA A 204 1.94 -0.62 8.75
N GLY A 205 0.77 -1.14 9.10
CA GLY A 205 -0.43 -1.09 8.26
C GLY A 205 -0.87 0.34 7.98
N SER A 206 -0.98 1.14 9.04
CA SER A 206 -1.35 2.56 8.93
C SER A 206 -0.40 3.35 8.03
N MET A 207 0.91 3.13 8.16
CA MET A 207 1.90 3.81 7.31
C MET A 207 1.87 3.31 5.86
N SER A 208 1.58 2.04 5.65
CA SER A 208 1.37 1.49 4.29
C SER A 208 0.18 2.14 3.61
N SER A 209 -0.94 2.30 4.30
CA SER A 209 -2.12 3.00 3.81
C SER A 209 -1.84 4.48 3.55
N TRP A 210 -1.03 5.11 4.40
CA TRP A 210 -0.60 6.50 4.21
C TRP A 210 0.23 6.67 2.94
N ILE A 211 1.19 5.78 2.68
CA ILE A 211 1.99 5.77 1.44
C ILE A 211 1.09 5.55 0.23
N ALA A 212 0.20 4.56 0.29
CA ALA A 212 -0.71 4.25 -0.80
C ALA A 212 -1.61 5.44 -1.16
N ALA A 213 -2.17 6.12 -0.16
CA ALA A 213 -2.97 7.32 -0.38
C ALA A 213 -2.12 8.49 -0.90
N GLY A 214 -0.91 8.70 -0.34
CA GLY A 214 -0.01 9.78 -0.76
C GLY A 214 0.49 9.64 -2.19
N THR A 215 0.64 8.41 -2.68
CA THR A 215 1.10 8.10 -4.06
C THR A 215 -0.04 7.82 -5.03
N SER A 216 -1.30 7.91 -4.61
CA SER A 216 -2.47 7.57 -5.44
C SER A 216 -2.58 8.43 -6.70
N TYR A 217 -2.08 9.66 -6.67
CA TYR A 217 -2.07 10.54 -7.84
C TYR A 217 -1.25 9.98 -9.00
N THR A 218 -0.15 9.26 -8.72
CA THR A 218 0.72 8.69 -9.77
C THR A 218 0.17 7.39 -10.34
N ASN A 219 -0.58 6.63 -9.54
CA ASN A 219 -1.04 5.28 -9.89
C ASN A 219 -2.50 5.25 -10.34
N HIS A 220 -3.32 6.20 -9.89
CA HIS A 220 -4.77 6.17 -10.06
C HIS A 220 -5.38 7.50 -10.50
N ASP A 221 -4.57 8.53 -10.75
CA ASP A 221 -5.05 9.89 -11.06
C ASP A 221 -5.99 10.48 -9.99
N ILE A 222 -5.80 10.08 -8.75
CA ILE A 222 -6.62 10.51 -7.61
C ILE A 222 -5.72 11.19 -6.58
N GLU A 223 -5.92 12.48 -6.37
CA GLU A 223 -5.19 13.21 -5.33
C GLU A 223 -5.84 12.96 -3.98
N MET A 224 -5.06 12.46 -3.02
CA MET A 224 -5.45 12.31 -1.63
C MET A 224 -4.50 13.07 -0.72
N ILE A 225 -5.01 13.49 0.43
CA ILE A 225 -4.27 14.17 1.49
C ILE A 225 -4.34 13.27 2.73
N PRO A 226 -3.45 12.28 2.84
CA PRO A 226 -3.44 11.39 3.99
C PRO A 226 -2.82 12.07 5.21
N ILE A 227 -3.44 11.87 6.35
CA ILE A 227 -2.97 12.39 7.63
C ILE A 227 -2.94 11.23 8.61
N TYR A 228 -1.74 10.77 8.94
CA TYR A 228 -1.54 9.67 9.88
C TYR A 228 -1.27 10.22 11.28
N LEU A 229 -2.10 9.84 12.23
CA LEU A 229 -1.95 10.13 13.63
C LEU A 229 -1.44 8.90 14.38
N PHE A 230 -0.40 9.06 15.15
CA PHE A 230 0.18 8.00 15.96
C PHE A 230 0.63 8.50 17.32
N TYR A 231 0.74 7.60 18.27
CA TYR A 231 1.36 7.89 19.56
C TYR A 231 2.87 8.04 19.37
N SER A 232 3.45 9.13 19.91
CA SER A 232 4.86 9.48 19.70
C SER A 232 5.83 8.34 20.04
N MET A 233 5.52 7.55 21.08
CA MET A 233 6.31 6.39 21.47
C MET A 233 6.34 5.27 20.42
N PHE A 234 5.32 5.18 19.56
CA PHE A 234 5.17 4.09 18.59
C PHE A 234 5.35 4.55 17.14
N GLY A 235 5.65 5.82 16.91
CA GLY A 235 5.78 6.42 15.59
C GLY A 235 7.06 5.98 14.86
N PHE A 236 7.98 6.94 14.65
CA PHE A 236 9.17 6.72 13.80
C PHE A 236 10.04 5.52 14.17
N GLN A 237 10.08 5.11 15.43
CA GLN A 237 10.82 3.93 15.82
C GLN A 237 10.26 2.61 15.27
N ARG A 238 8.99 2.59 14.84
CA ARG A 238 8.36 1.43 14.22
C ARG A 238 8.20 1.54 12.71
N VAL A 239 8.13 2.76 12.19
CA VAL A 239 7.80 3.03 10.78
C VAL A 239 8.81 3.95 10.09
N GLY A 240 9.99 4.15 10.65
CA GLY A 240 11.02 5.01 10.07
C GLY A 240 11.41 4.60 8.65
N ASP A 241 11.59 3.31 8.41
CA ASP A 241 11.92 2.77 7.09
C ASP A 241 10.83 3.07 6.05
N PHE A 242 9.56 3.01 6.45
CA PHE A 242 8.45 3.40 5.59
C PHE A 242 8.43 4.90 5.28
N ALA A 243 8.83 5.73 6.25
CA ALA A 243 8.92 7.18 6.02
C ALA A 243 10.01 7.51 5.00
N TRP A 244 11.16 6.82 5.05
CA TRP A 244 12.22 6.96 4.05
C TRP A 244 11.77 6.45 2.68
N ALA A 245 11.15 5.27 2.62
CA ALA A 245 10.59 4.76 1.38
C ALA A 245 9.56 5.72 0.76
N ALA A 246 8.72 6.36 1.59
CA ALA A 246 7.77 7.37 1.12
C ALA A 246 8.46 8.62 0.57
N GLY A 247 9.61 9.01 1.16
CA GLY A 247 10.40 10.13 0.67
C GLY A 247 11.05 9.88 -0.70
N ASP A 248 11.29 8.62 -1.03
CA ASP A 248 11.86 8.19 -2.31
C ASP A 248 10.78 7.87 -3.38
N SER A 249 9.51 7.92 -3.03
CA SER A 249 8.37 7.63 -3.91
C SER A 249 7.79 8.90 -4.49
#